data_75125d412c287f8fc3056477a4ec2320
#
_entry.id   75125d412c287f8fc3056477a4ec2320
#
_cell.length_a   1.000
_cell.length_b   1.000
_cell.length_c   1.000
_cell.angle_alpha   90.00
_cell.angle_beta   90.00
_cell.angle_gamma   90.00
#
_symmetry.space_group_name_H-M   'P 1'
#
loop_
_entity.id
_entity.type
_entity.pdbx_description
1 polymer ?
#
loop_
_entity_poly.entity_id
_entity_poly.type
_entity_poly.pdbx_seq_one_letter_code
_entity_poly.pdbx_strand_id
1 'polypeptide(L)'
;KGTEHFMSDLHGEYQAFFHILNNCSGVIREKVKVLFGDELTHQERSELCTLIYYPEEKLERLKSEGKVNDDWYKVTIRRLIELVRFLSSKYPRNRVREAMPKEYSFIIDELLHAQQDEDNNQLVYHEKIIETLIGIENSDEFITAIAELIKKLAHGRVSKTRDGAVQLTLKVFCHEGINISQ
;
A
#
# COMPACT_ATOMS: atom_id res chain seq x y z
N LYS A 1 -8.61 5.98 17.31
CA LYS A 1 -9.22 4.64 17.48
C LYS A 1 -8.69 3.75 16.38
N GLY A 2 -8.03 2.64 16.76
CA GLY A 2 -7.51 1.64 15.81
C GLY A 2 -8.61 0.68 15.34
N THR A 3 -8.32 -0.10 14.31
CA THR A 3 -9.18 -1.18 13.85
C THR A 3 -8.93 -2.42 14.71
N GLU A 4 -9.97 -3.00 15.28
CA GLU A 4 -9.93 -4.25 16.04
C GLU A 4 -10.42 -5.38 15.13
N HIS A 5 -9.65 -6.48 15.08
CA HIS A 5 -10.00 -7.68 14.34
C HIS A 5 -10.28 -8.82 15.32
N PHE A 6 -11.43 -9.45 15.16
CA PHE A 6 -11.83 -10.61 15.97
C PHE A 6 -11.74 -11.86 15.09
N MET A 7 -11.00 -12.86 15.55
CA MET A 7 -10.86 -14.14 14.86
C MET A 7 -11.06 -15.27 15.87
N SER A 8 -11.79 -16.31 15.48
CA SER A 8 -12.18 -17.37 16.39
C SER A 8 -11.26 -18.59 16.37
N ASP A 9 -10.56 -18.84 15.27
CA ASP A 9 -9.81 -20.10 15.13
C ASP A 9 -8.67 -19.96 14.12
N LEU A 10 -7.43 -20.19 14.57
CA LEU A 10 -6.24 -19.99 13.75
C LEU A 10 -5.61 -21.30 13.26
N HIS A 11 -5.85 -22.41 13.93
CA HIS A 11 -5.34 -23.76 13.58
C HIS A 11 -3.90 -23.84 13.03
N GLY A 12 -3.05 -22.86 13.36
CA GLY A 12 -1.67 -22.79 12.85
C GLY A 12 -1.53 -22.36 11.38
N GLU A 13 -2.60 -21.98 10.72
CA GLU A 13 -2.65 -21.54 9.33
C GLU A 13 -2.11 -20.09 9.16
N TYR A 14 -0.78 -19.94 9.16
CA TYR A 14 -0.13 -18.63 9.05
C TYR A 14 -0.55 -17.84 7.80
N GLN A 15 -0.65 -18.48 6.65
CA GLN A 15 -1.00 -17.81 5.41
C GLN A 15 -2.43 -17.28 5.43
N ALA A 16 -3.39 -18.08 5.91
CA ALA A 16 -4.78 -17.66 6.08
C ALA A 16 -4.88 -16.51 7.09
N PHE A 17 -4.15 -16.59 8.19
CA PHE A 17 -4.09 -15.53 9.20
C PHE A 17 -3.51 -14.22 8.63
N PHE A 18 -2.41 -14.30 7.90
CA PHE A 18 -1.78 -13.15 7.25
C PHE A 18 -2.69 -12.52 6.19
N HIS A 19 -3.37 -13.36 5.41
CA HIS A 19 -4.38 -12.91 4.45
C HIS A 19 -5.52 -12.17 5.13
N ILE A 20 -6.05 -12.69 6.22
CA ILE A 20 -7.09 -12.05 7.02
C ILE A 20 -6.59 -10.72 7.58
N LEU A 21 -5.42 -10.66 8.20
CA LEU A 21 -4.85 -9.42 8.72
C LEU A 21 -4.70 -8.33 7.67
N ASN A 22 -4.31 -8.70 6.45
CA ASN A 22 -4.15 -7.75 5.36
C ASN A 22 -5.48 -7.30 4.75
N ASN A 23 -6.47 -8.17 4.63
CA ASN A 23 -7.69 -7.93 3.87
C ASN A 23 -8.93 -7.62 4.71
N CYS A 24 -8.98 -8.02 5.99
CA CYS A 24 -10.19 -7.94 6.81
C CYS A 24 -10.73 -6.53 7.04
N SER A 25 -9.88 -5.52 7.04
CA SER A 25 -10.36 -4.16 7.29
C SER A 25 -11.11 -3.54 6.11
N GLY A 26 -10.91 -4.06 4.89
CA GLY A 26 -11.44 -3.47 3.66
C GLY A 26 -11.01 -2.01 3.43
N VAL A 27 -10.17 -1.45 4.30
CA VAL A 27 -9.82 -0.02 4.31
C VAL A 27 -9.22 0.41 2.98
N ILE A 28 -8.30 -0.36 2.41
CA ILE A 28 -7.68 -0.01 1.12
C ILE A 28 -8.74 -0.04 0.01
N ARG A 29 -9.61 -1.06 -0.01
CA ARG A 29 -10.70 -1.18 -0.97
C ARG A 29 -11.65 0.03 -0.92
N GLU A 30 -12.03 0.46 0.29
CA GLU A 30 -12.85 1.67 0.48
C GLU A 30 -12.12 2.93 -0.01
N LYS A 31 -10.84 3.07 0.25
CA LYS A 31 -10.05 4.22 -0.21
C LYS A 31 -9.89 4.24 -1.73
N VAL A 32 -9.61 3.09 -2.33
CA VAL A 32 -9.55 2.94 -3.80
C VAL A 32 -10.93 3.26 -4.43
N LYS A 33 -12.02 2.81 -3.80
CA LYS A 33 -13.37 3.13 -4.27
C LYS A 33 -13.70 4.62 -4.18
N VAL A 34 -13.30 5.27 -3.09
CA VAL A 34 -13.54 6.72 -2.90
C VAL A 34 -12.74 7.53 -3.91
N LEU A 35 -11.48 7.16 -4.16
CA LEU A 35 -10.59 7.92 -5.03
C LEU A 35 -10.87 7.67 -6.53
N PHE A 36 -11.08 6.42 -6.90
CA PHE A 36 -11.16 5.98 -8.31
C PHE A 36 -12.55 5.43 -8.70
N GLY A 37 -13.58 5.70 -7.88
CA GLY A 37 -14.91 5.10 -8.09
C GLY A 37 -15.52 5.38 -9.43
N ASP A 38 -15.29 6.58 -9.97
CA ASP A 38 -15.85 7.05 -11.24
C ASP A 38 -14.91 6.80 -12.43
N GLU A 39 -13.61 6.59 -12.18
CA GLU A 39 -12.59 6.44 -13.23
C GLU A 39 -12.30 4.97 -13.55
N LEU A 40 -12.36 4.09 -12.55
CA LEU A 40 -12.01 2.69 -12.69
C LEU A 40 -13.25 1.79 -12.55
N THR A 41 -13.31 0.76 -13.38
CA THR A 41 -14.28 -0.32 -13.25
C THR A 41 -14.08 -1.08 -11.93
N HIS A 42 -15.09 -1.82 -11.51
CA HIS A 42 -14.99 -2.67 -10.33
C HIS A 42 -13.84 -3.68 -10.44
N GLN A 43 -13.60 -4.23 -11.63
CA GLN A 43 -12.52 -5.17 -11.88
C GLN A 43 -11.14 -4.50 -11.72
N GLU A 44 -10.92 -3.34 -12.34
CA GLU A 44 -9.65 -2.61 -12.23
C GLU A 44 -9.35 -2.20 -10.79
N ARG A 45 -10.36 -1.74 -10.03
CA ARG A 45 -10.20 -1.47 -8.60
C ARG A 45 -9.81 -2.71 -7.80
N SER A 46 -10.42 -3.87 -8.12
CA SER A 46 -10.08 -5.15 -7.48
C SER A 46 -8.65 -5.58 -7.80
N GLU A 47 -8.22 -5.41 -9.04
CA GLU A 47 -6.85 -5.72 -9.48
C GLU A 47 -5.82 -4.80 -8.81
N LEU A 48 -6.12 -3.49 -8.71
CA LEU A 48 -5.27 -2.54 -8.00
C LEU A 48 -5.15 -2.90 -6.50
N CYS A 49 -6.25 -3.26 -5.85
CA CYS A 49 -6.22 -3.73 -4.46
C CYS A 49 -5.38 -5.00 -4.30
N THR A 50 -5.51 -5.96 -5.23
CA THR A 50 -4.72 -7.18 -5.21
C THR A 50 -3.22 -6.87 -5.37
N LEU A 51 -2.86 -5.95 -6.26
CA LEU A 51 -1.48 -5.49 -6.41
C LEU A 51 -0.93 -4.85 -5.14
N ILE A 52 -1.73 -4.06 -4.43
CA ILE A 52 -1.30 -3.43 -3.17
C ILE A 52 -1.11 -4.47 -2.06
N TYR A 53 -1.99 -5.46 -1.96
CA TYR A 53 -1.89 -6.49 -0.91
C TYR A 53 -0.79 -7.51 -1.18
N TYR A 54 -0.65 -7.93 -2.45
CA TYR A 54 0.25 -9.00 -2.92
C TYR A 54 1.03 -8.53 -4.15
N PRO A 55 1.94 -7.56 -3.99
CA PRO A 55 2.62 -6.94 -5.13
C PRO A 55 3.49 -7.93 -5.91
N GLU A 56 4.29 -8.73 -5.23
CA GLU A 56 5.23 -9.66 -5.85
C GLU A 56 4.51 -10.74 -6.67
N GLU A 57 3.55 -11.42 -6.06
CA GLU A 57 2.77 -12.49 -6.71
C GLU A 57 1.92 -11.95 -7.87
N LYS A 58 1.36 -10.75 -7.70
CA LYS A 58 0.56 -10.13 -8.75
C LYS A 58 1.42 -9.69 -9.93
N LEU A 59 2.59 -9.12 -9.69
CA LEU A 59 3.55 -8.73 -10.73
C LEU A 59 4.06 -9.94 -11.50
N GLU A 60 4.49 -10.99 -10.81
CA GLU A 60 4.94 -12.23 -11.43
C GLU A 60 3.87 -12.83 -12.36
N ARG A 61 2.64 -12.89 -11.87
CA ARG A 61 1.50 -13.36 -12.66
C ARG A 61 1.24 -12.49 -13.89
N LEU A 62 1.19 -11.17 -13.74
CA LEU A 62 0.94 -10.25 -14.86
C LEU A 62 2.07 -10.32 -15.91
N LYS A 63 3.31 -10.51 -15.50
CA LYS A 63 4.45 -10.71 -16.39
C LYS A 63 4.33 -12.03 -17.15
N SER A 64 3.96 -13.12 -16.47
CA SER A 64 3.75 -14.42 -17.12
C SER A 64 2.60 -14.39 -18.14
N GLU A 65 1.59 -13.54 -17.91
CA GLU A 65 0.46 -13.32 -18.82
C GLU A 65 0.80 -12.31 -19.95
N GLY A 66 2.01 -11.72 -19.98
CA GLY A 66 2.42 -10.73 -20.97
C GLY A 66 1.65 -9.39 -20.90
N LYS A 67 1.09 -9.07 -19.74
CA LYS A 67 0.25 -7.88 -19.52
C LYS A 67 1.03 -6.66 -19.01
N VAL A 68 2.31 -6.82 -18.74
CA VAL A 68 3.17 -5.76 -18.21
C VAL A 68 4.00 -5.18 -19.35
N ASN A 69 3.84 -3.90 -19.58
CA ASN A 69 4.64 -3.09 -20.50
C ASN A 69 4.91 -1.72 -19.87
N ASP A 70 5.68 -0.87 -20.55
CA ASP A 70 6.05 0.46 -20.05
C ASP A 70 4.82 1.33 -19.75
N ASP A 71 3.80 1.28 -20.60
CA ASP A 71 2.57 2.04 -20.40
C ASP A 71 1.80 1.55 -19.17
N TRP A 72 1.77 0.23 -18.96
CA TRP A 72 1.16 -0.35 -17.76
C TRP A 72 1.89 0.13 -16.49
N TYR A 73 3.23 0.14 -16.49
CA TYR A 73 4.01 0.67 -15.38
C TYR A 73 3.71 2.14 -15.12
N LYS A 74 3.71 2.97 -16.17
CA LYS A 74 3.40 4.41 -16.05
C LYS A 74 2.04 4.64 -15.39
N VAL A 75 1.01 3.99 -15.90
CA VAL A 75 -0.35 4.12 -15.37
C VAL A 75 -0.45 3.61 -13.94
N THR A 76 0.14 2.46 -13.66
CA THR A 76 0.08 1.83 -12.33
C THR A 76 0.80 2.68 -11.29
N ILE A 77 2.01 3.15 -11.58
CA ILE A 77 2.78 3.98 -10.64
C ILE A 77 2.05 5.29 -10.36
N ARG A 78 1.47 5.96 -11.38
CA ARG A 78 0.68 7.16 -11.17
C ARG A 78 -0.51 6.93 -10.25
N ARG A 79 -1.28 5.87 -10.46
CA ARG A 79 -2.43 5.50 -9.60
C ARG A 79 -1.99 5.23 -8.16
N LEU A 80 -0.88 4.53 -7.97
CA LEU A 80 -0.35 4.25 -6.63
C LEU A 80 0.12 5.54 -5.93
N ILE A 81 0.81 6.42 -6.62
CA ILE A 81 1.24 7.73 -6.08
C ILE A 81 0.03 8.59 -5.72
N GLU A 82 -1.00 8.63 -6.55
CA GLU A 82 -2.23 9.35 -6.26
C GLU A 82 -2.94 8.81 -5.02
N LEU A 83 -2.99 7.49 -4.85
CA LEU A 83 -3.51 6.86 -3.64
C LEU A 83 -2.66 7.20 -2.41
N VAL A 84 -1.33 7.21 -2.51
CA VAL A 84 -0.45 7.66 -1.42
C VAL A 84 -0.73 9.11 -1.07
N ARG A 85 -0.87 10.00 -2.06
CA ARG A 85 -1.22 11.42 -1.86
C ARG A 85 -2.55 11.56 -1.11
N PHE A 86 -3.57 10.84 -1.54
CA PHE A 86 -4.87 10.83 -0.88
C PHE A 86 -4.80 10.33 0.57
N LEU A 87 -4.06 9.25 0.83
CA LEU A 87 -3.91 8.70 2.17
C LEU A 87 -3.05 9.61 3.07
N SER A 88 -2.01 10.20 2.51
CA SER A 88 -1.06 11.07 3.25
C SER A 88 -1.68 12.38 3.72
N SER A 89 -2.75 12.85 3.06
CA SER A 89 -3.44 14.10 3.43
C SER A 89 -3.93 14.15 4.89
N LYS A 90 -4.05 13.00 5.53
CA LYS A 90 -4.49 12.87 6.93
C LYS A 90 -3.35 12.95 7.95
N TYR A 91 -2.12 12.95 7.49
CA TYR A 91 -0.94 12.87 8.34
C TYR A 91 -0.04 14.10 8.16
N PRO A 92 0.65 14.55 9.22
CA PRO A 92 1.70 15.54 9.09
C PRO A 92 2.82 15.03 8.18
N ARG A 93 3.41 15.94 7.39
CA ARG A 93 4.45 15.61 6.39
C ARG A 93 5.61 14.79 6.97
N ASN A 94 6.09 15.16 8.17
CA ASN A 94 7.17 14.43 8.83
C ASN A 94 6.82 12.97 9.11
N ARG A 95 5.57 12.66 9.45
CA ARG A 95 5.12 11.30 9.68
C ARG A 95 5.04 10.48 8.40
N VAL A 96 4.62 11.10 7.32
CA VAL A 96 4.62 10.44 6.00
C VAL A 96 6.05 10.10 5.59
N ARG A 97 7.00 11.04 5.74
CA ARG A 97 8.42 10.82 5.43
C ARG A 97 9.06 9.72 6.28
N GLU A 98 8.73 9.65 7.57
CA GLU A 98 9.19 8.56 8.47
C GLU A 98 8.67 7.18 8.05
N ALA A 99 7.47 7.11 7.45
CA ALA A 99 6.88 5.87 6.98
C ALA A 99 7.39 5.41 5.61
N MET A 100 7.99 6.33 4.82
CA MET A 100 8.51 6.03 3.49
C MET A 100 9.63 4.99 3.53
N PRO A 101 9.70 4.10 2.54
CA PRO A 101 10.84 3.21 2.35
C PRO A 101 12.10 4.06 2.11
N LYS A 102 13.17 3.79 2.84
CA LYS A 102 14.38 4.63 2.85
C LYS A 102 15.00 4.77 1.46
N GLU A 103 15.00 3.69 0.70
CA GLU A 103 15.59 3.61 -0.65
C GLU A 103 14.90 4.53 -1.65
N TYR A 104 13.57 4.68 -1.52
CA TYR A 104 12.74 5.46 -2.45
C TYR A 104 12.18 6.75 -1.86
N SER A 105 12.58 7.09 -0.62
CA SER A 105 11.97 8.21 0.10
C SER A 105 12.07 9.54 -0.65
N PHE A 106 13.19 9.80 -1.31
CA PHE A 106 13.38 11.00 -2.10
C PHE A 106 12.45 11.01 -3.33
N ILE A 107 12.43 9.92 -4.09
CA ILE A 107 11.63 9.80 -5.31
C ILE A 107 10.14 9.91 -4.98
N ILE A 108 9.69 9.25 -3.90
CA ILE A 108 8.30 9.29 -3.47
C ILE A 108 7.93 10.71 -3.00
N ASP A 109 8.79 11.37 -2.21
CA ASP A 109 8.56 12.73 -1.73
C ASP A 109 8.42 13.71 -2.92
N GLU A 110 9.29 13.62 -3.93
CA GLU A 110 9.18 14.39 -5.17
C GLU A 110 7.85 14.15 -5.91
N LEU A 111 7.50 12.89 -6.13
CA LEU A 111 6.26 12.53 -6.83
C LEU A 111 4.99 12.93 -6.06
N LEU A 112 5.05 13.00 -4.72
CA LEU A 112 3.91 13.42 -3.90
C LEU A 112 3.69 14.93 -3.92
N HIS A 113 4.74 15.72 -4.06
CA HIS A 113 4.67 17.18 -3.98
C HIS A 113 4.41 17.87 -5.33
N ALA A 114 4.18 17.11 -6.39
CA ALA A 114 3.65 17.61 -7.64
C ALA A 114 2.31 18.29 -7.41
N GLN A 115 2.26 19.61 -7.51
CA GLN A 115 1.00 20.34 -7.48
C GLN A 115 0.34 20.27 -8.85
N GLN A 116 -0.97 20.04 -8.88
CA GLN A 116 -1.74 19.96 -10.12
C GLN A 116 -1.83 21.30 -10.88
N ASP A 117 -1.44 22.40 -10.23
CA ASP A 117 -1.56 23.78 -10.75
C ASP A 117 -0.23 24.36 -11.26
N GLU A 118 0.85 23.59 -11.27
CA GLU A 118 2.15 24.08 -11.67
C GLU A 118 2.53 23.67 -13.09
N ASP A 119 3.28 24.56 -13.74
CA ASP A 119 3.77 24.54 -15.12
C ASP A 119 3.96 23.14 -15.74
N ASN A 120 3.67 23.00 -17.03
CA ASN A 120 3.95 21.82 -17.86
C ASN A 120 5.33 21.17 -17.60
N ASN A 121 6.29 21.92 -17.08
CA ASN A 121 7.63 21.45 -16.74
C ASN A 121 7.66 20.46 -15.58
N GLN A 122 6.79 20.58 -14.57
CA GLN A 122 6.76 19.64 -13.45
C GLN A 122 6.10 18.31 -13.83
N LEU A 123 5.05 18.35 -14.64
CA LEU A 123 4.44 17.13 -15.18
C LEU A 123 5.46 16.35 -16.02
N VAL A 124 6.22 17.05 -16.86
CA VAL A 124 7.30 16.45 -17.65
C VAL A 124 8.39 15.85 -16.76
N TYR A 125 8.73 16.53 -15.66
CA TYR A 125 9.73 16.05 -14.71
C TYR A 125 9.28 14.74 -14.00
N HIS A 126 8.02 14.66 -13.56
CA HIS A 126 7.49 13.46 -12.93
C HIS A 126 7.39 12.30 -13.92
N GLU A 127 7.01 12.59 -15.16
CA GLU A 127 7.06 11.58 -16.21
C GLU A 127 8.47 11.04 -16.41
N LYS A 128 9.45 11.94 -16.42
CA LYS A 128 10.86 11.57 -16.55
C LYS A 128 11.37 10.69 -15.41
N ILE A 129 10.93 10.96 -14.18
CA ILE A 129 11.24 10.09 -13.03
C ILE A 129 10.69 8.68 -13.27
N ILE A 130 9.42 8.57 -13.65
CA ILE A 130 8.77 7.27 -13.89
C ILE A 130 9.45 6.54 -15.06
N GLU A 131 9.75 7.24 -16.15
CA GLU A 131 10.47 6.67 -17.29
C GLU A 131 11.87 6.19 -16.90
N THR A 132 12.55 6.92 -16.03
CA THR A 132 13.87 6.49 -15.52
C THR A 132 13.76 5.21 -14.70
N LEU A 133 12.76 5.12 -13.81
CA LEU A 133 12.51 3.90 -13.03
C LEU A 133 12.25 2.68 -13.92
N ILE A 134 11.50 2.87 -15.01
CA ILE A 134 11.24 1.82 -16.00
C ILE A 134 12.54 1.46 -16.74
N GLY A 135 13.28 2.45 -17.19
CA GLY A 135 14.50 2.25 -17.98
C GLY A 135 15.63 1.56 -17.21
N ILE A 136 15.66 1.66 -15.87
CA ILE A 136 16.62 0.94 -15.01
C ILE A 136 16.06 -0.38 -14.46
N GLU A 137 14.90 -0.82 -14.96
CA GLU A 137 14.22 -2.07 -14.57
C GLU A 137 13.91 -2.17 -13.06
N ASN A 138 13.71 -1.04 -12.37
CA ASN A 138 13.46 -0.96 -10.93
C ASN A 138 12.00 -0.70 -10.57
N SER A 139 11.09 -0.86 -11.53
CA SER A 139 9.67 -0.57 -11.34
C SER A 139 8.96 -1.54 -10.40
N ASP A 140 9.39 -2.80 -10.36
CA ASP A 140 8.76 -3.82 -9.51
C ASP A 140 9.03 -3.55 -8.04
N GLU A 141 10.30 -3.31 -7.71
CA GLU A 141 10.71 -2.98 -6.35
C GLU A 141 10.08 -1.66 -5.90
N PHE A 142 9.97 -0.69 -6.80
CA PHE A 142 9.32 0.58 -6.51
C PHE A 142 7.83 0.40 -6.25
N ILE A 143 7.11 -0.40 -7.05
CA ILE A 143 5.69 -0.73 -6.83
C ILE A 143 5.51 -1.44 -5.51
N THR A 144 6.35 -2.41 -5.19
CA THR A 144 6.32 -3.14 -3.91
C THR A 144 6.53 -2.19 -2.74
N ALA A 145 7.51 -1.30 -2.83
CA ALA A 145 7.80 -0.30 -1.80
C ALA A 145 6.63 0.68 -1.58
N ILE A 146 5.98 1.14 -2.66
CA ILE A 146 4.79 1.99 -2.56
C ILE A 146 3.61 1.23 -1.98
N ALA A 147 3.40 -0.03 -2.35
CA ALA A 147 2.33 -0.86 -1.80
C ALA A 147 2.47 -1.01 -0.28
N GLU A 148 3.69 -1.21 0.23
CA GLU A 148 3.96 -1.23 1.67
C GLU A 148 3.67 0.11 2.35
N LEU A 149 4.03 1.23 1.71
CA LEU A 149 3.70 2.57 2.23
C LEU A 149 2.19 2.78 2.29
N ILE A 150 1.44 2.39 1.26
CA ILE A 150 -0.03 2.44 1.23
C ILE A 150 -0.61 1.64 2.40
N LYS A 151 -0.14 0.42 2.64
CA LYS A 151 -0.59 -0.42 3.75
C LYS A 151 -0.32 0.26 5.11
N LYS A 152 0.86 0.85 5.31
CA LYS A 152 1.19 1.59 6.54
C LYS A 152 0.26 2.80 6.74
N LEU A 153 0.05 3.61 5.71
CA LEU A 153 -0.81 4.80 5.77
C LEU A 153 -2.28 4.42 5.99
N ALA A 154 -2.78 3.42 5.27
CA ALA A 154 -4.18 2.99 5.34
C ALA A 154 -4.54 2.44 6.73
N HIS A 155 -3.63 1.71 7.37
CA HIS A 155 -3.85 1.10 8.68
C HIS A 155 -3.43 1.99 9.86
N GLY A 156 -3.03 3.24 9.63
CA GLY A 156 -2.62 4.15 10.68
C GLY A 156 -1.30 3.79 11.38
N ARG A 157 -0.49 2.91 10.78
CA ARG A 157 0.80 2.45 11.34
C ARG A 157 1.94 3.46 11.13
N VAL A 158 1.61 4.74 11.08
CA VAL A 158 2.56 5.84 10.85
C VAL A 158 3.10 6.41 12.16
N SER A 159 2.46 6.07 13.29
CA SER A 159 2.93 6.50 14.60
C SER A 159 3.90 5.49 15.19
N LYS A 160 5.17 5.85 15.35
CA LYS A 160 6.03 5.17 16.31
C LYS A 160 5.44 5.42 17.71
N THR A 161 5.09 4.36 18.42
CA THR A 161 5.06 4.44 19.88
C THR A 161 6.45 4.86 20.36
N ARG A 162 6.54 5.55 21.50
CA ARG A 162 7.78 6.12 22.05
C ARG A 162 8.97 5.14 22.12
N ASP A 163 8.71 3.84 22.03
CA ASP A 163 9.68 2.75 22.15
C ASP A 163 9.98 2.00 20.83
N GLY A 164 9.58 2.54 19.68
CA GLY A 164 9.95 1.97 18.37
C GLY A 164 9.29 0.61 18.05
N ALA A 165 8.46 0.07 18.92
CA ALA A 165 7.76 -1.18 18.71
C ALA A 165 6.34 -0.93 18.20
N VAL A 166 5.97 -1.60 17.11
CA VAL A 166 4.56 -1.76 16.73
C VAL A 166 3.98 -2.77 17.70
N GLN A 167 3.25 -2.31 18.69
CA GLN A 167 2.55 -3.21 19.60
C GLN A 167 1.33 -3.79 18.88
N LEU A 168 1.49 -4.98 18.34
CA LEU A 168 0.37 -5.79 17.88
C LEU A 168 -0.24 -6.42 19.13
N THR A 169 -1.32 -5.82 19.65
CA THR A 169 -2.06 -6.45 20.75
C THR A 169 -2.99 -7.50 20.15
N LEU A 170 -2.57 -8.75 20.19
CA LEU A 170 -3.40 -9.90 19.87
C LEU A 170 -4.22 -10.26 21.09
N LYS A 171 -5.53 -9.95 21.08
CA LYS A 171 -6.46 -10.48 22.09
C LYS A 171 -7.04 -11.78 21.54
N VAL A 172 -6.54 -12.90 22.02
CA VAL A 172 -7.09 -14.22 21.71
C VAL A 172 -8.16 -14.52 22.75
N PHE A 173 -9.41 -14.62 22.35
CA PHE A 173 -10.49 -15.13 23.18
C PHE A 173 -10.64 -16.61 22.88
N CYS A 174 -10.17 -17.47 23.79
CA CYS A 174 -10.48 -18.90 23.75
C CYS A 174 -11.91 -19.09 24.24
N HIS A 175 -12.80 -19.54 23.37
CA HIS A 175 -14.10 -20.04 23.76
C HIS A 175 -13.92 -21.51 24.15
N GLU A 176 -14.33 -21.86 25.39
CA GLU A 176 -14.30 -23.15 26.05
C GLU A 176 -12.95 -23.65 26.64
N GLY A 177 -12.82 -23.47 27.95
CA GLY A 177 -12.35 -24.49 28.88
C GLY A 177 -10.88 -24.90 28.87
N ILE A 178 -9.98 -24.16 28.22
CA ILE A 178 -8.55 -24.40 28.41
C ILE A 178 -7.99 -23.33 29.35
N ASN A 179 -7.91 -23.73 30.62
CA ASN A 179 -7.12 -23.06 31.63
C ASN A 179 -5.64 -23.13 31.20
N ILE A 180 -5.10 -22.08 30.62
CA ILE A 180 -3.64 -21.93 30.51
C ILE A 180 -3.21 -21.19 31.77
N SER A 181 -3.11 -21.96 32.85
CA SER A 181 -2.27 -21.64 33.98
C SER A 181 -0.92 -22.30 33.71
N GLN A 182 0.05 -21.54 33.22
CA GLN A 182 1.47 -21.58 33.60
C GLN A 182 2.25 -20.57 32.72
#